data_adab06c14c59b2f57fd7facd5ebeed37
#
_entry.id   adab06c14c59b2f57fd7facd5ebeed37
#
_cell.length_a   1.000
_cell.length_b   1.000
_cell.length_c   1.000
_cell.angle_alpha   90.00
_cell.angle_beta   90.00
_cell.angle_gamma   90.00
#
_symmetry.space_group_name_H-M   'P 1'
#
loop_
_entity.id
_entity.type
_entity.pdbx_description
1 polymer ?
#
loop_
_entity_poly.entity_id
_entity_poly.type
_entity_poly.pdbx_seq_one_letter_code
_entity_poly.pdbx_strand_id
1 'polypeptide(L)'
;MTGAQKRAVLLLAIGQTMTYSGVYYAFPAILPDLEAATGWSKATLAMGPTISYLLMAMLTPLTGRLVDRGLGGEMLAFLPVPAALAIALMGFAASPFWWLMLWALVGVAQAGCLYETCFAFLTRRLGNGARAAITRVTLVAGFAGTLSFPLGHFLAAAFGATGALIGFSCLMIFVGVPANLIGARLLRANSVIAGGERSAASPGRVRQALARPAFWGLATILGLTYLNHGILITYVIELFRSRGASTGMVTLAAASIGPCQVLGRFALMMNEARVGNRLATYGCLAGLMAAALALWLAGVAPVAIFLCAACQGAGIGIMSIMRPVLIAEHLGREGFGAISGVMAISPILASAAGPLAGAWLLGA
;
A
#
# COMPACT_ATOMS: atom_id res chain seq x y z
N MET A 1 -11.71 20.30 7.29
CA MET A 1 -12.26 19.13 8.02
C MET A 1 -12.71 19.52 9.40
N THR A 2 -13.92 19.13 9.80
CA THR A 2 -14.45 19.32 11.15
C THR A 2 -13.74 18.41 12.17
N GLY A 3 -13.93 18.65 13.48
CA GLY A 3 -13.37 17.77 14.53
C GLY A 3 -13.84 16.31 14.40
N ALA A 4 -15.11 16.09 14.05
CA ALA A 4 -15.67 14.76 13.84
C ALA A 4 -15.04 14.07 12.60
N GLN A 5 -14.84 14.79 11.51
CA GLN A 5 -14.16 14.27 10.32
C GLN A 5 -12.70 13.90 10.61
N LYS A 6 -11.97 14.71 11.42
CA LYS A 6 -10.59 14.39 11.83
C LYS A 6 -10.54 13.11 12.65
N ARG A 7 -11.48 12.91 13.59
CA ARG A 7 -11.60 11.66 14.38
C ARG A 7 -11.92 10.46 13.50
N ALA A 8 -12.84 10.61 12.54
CA ALA A 8 -13.17 9.56 11.58
C ALA A 8 -11.95 9.12 10.75
N VAL A 9 -11.18 10.09 10.25
CA VAL A 9 -9.95 9.84 9.48
C VAL A 9 -8.88 9.15 10.33
N LEU A 10 -8.74 9.53 11.60
CA LEU A 10 -7.80 8.86 12.52
C LEU A 10 -8.21 7.40 12.76
N LEU A 11 -9.50 7.13 12.99
CA LEU A 11 -10.00 5.76 13.15
C LEU A 11 -9.77 4.92 11.89
N LEU A 12 -10.04 5.47 10.70
CA LEU A 12 -9.73 4.80 9.44
C LEU A 12 -8.23 4.57 9.28
N ALA A 13 -7.38 5.48 9.72
CA ALA A 13 -5.93 5.32 9.70
C ALA A 13 -5.47 4.16 10.60
N ILE A 14 -6.01 4.06 11.83
CA ILE A 14 -5.75 2.94 12.73
C ILE A 14 -6.24 1.63 12.11
N GLY A 15 -7.45 1.62 11.55
CA GLY A 15 -8.01 0.46 10.88
C GLY A 15 -7.15 -0.01 9.71
N GLN A 16 -6.64 0.92 8.90
CA GLN A 16 -5.71 0.61 7.81
C GLN A 16 -4.37 0.08 8.34
N THR A 17 -3.83 0.65 9.42
CA THR A 17 -2.59 0.15 10.05
C THR A 17 -2.73 -1.33 10.43
N MET A 18 -3.82 -1.68 11.15
CA MET A 18 -4.06 -3.05 11.59
C MET A 18 -4.32 -4.01 10.42
N THR A 19 -5.07 -3.55 9.41
CA THR A 19 -5.34 -4.35 8.21
C THR A 19 -4.04 -4.63 7.46
N TYR A 20 -3.21 -3.61 7.18
CA TYR A 20 -1.91 -3.79 6.53
C TYR A 20 -0.95 -4.67 7.35
N SER A 21 -0.95 -4.52 8.66
CA SER A 21 -0.13 -5.36 9.55
C SER A 21 -0.42 -6.85 9.35
N GLY A 22 -1.69 -7.24 9.24
CA GLY A 22 -2.06 -8.64 9.02
C GLY A 22 -1.89 -9.10 7.57
N VAL A 23 -2.54 -8.42 6.61
CA VAL A 23 -2.61 -8.93 5.23
C VAL A 23 -1.34 -8.70 4.40
N TYR A 24 -0.49 -7.75 4.80
CA TYR A 24 0.70 -7.36 4.03
C TYR A 24 1.99 -7.69 4.77
N TYR A 25 2.10 -7.32 6.05
CA TYR A 25 3.35 -7.37 6.80
C TYR A 25 3.51 -8.61 7.67
N ALA A 26 2.43 -9.30 8.07
CA ALA A 26 2.55 -10.50 8.89
C ALA A 26 3.41 -11.58 8.24
N PHE A 27 3.17 -11.86 6.94
CA PHE A 27 3.92 -12.87 6.20
C PHE A 27 5.44 -12.60 6.19
N PRO A 28 5.95 -11.46 5.70
CA PRO A 28 7.39 -11.20 5.70
C PRO A 28 7.98 -11.10 7.11
N ALA A 29 7.18 -10.71 8.12
CA ALA A 29 7.66 -10.58 9.49
C ALA A 29 7.98 -11.94 10.15
N ILE A 30 7.29 -13.02 9.72
CA ILE A 30 7.42 -14.36 10.32
C ILE A 30 7.79 -15.43 9.28
N LEU A 31 8.26 -15.04 8.09
CA LEU A 31 8.59 -15.99 7.02
C LEU A 31 9.59 -17.08 7.46
N PRO A 32 10.69 -16.76 8.19
CA PRO A 32 11.60 -17.80 8.68
C PRO A 32 10.92 -18.81 9.64
N ASP A 33 10.01 -18.33 10.48
CA ASP A 33 9.27 -19.16 11.42
C ASP A 33 8.25 -20.05 10.70
N LEU A 34 7.64 -19.54 9.64
CA LEU A 34 6.74 -20.32 8.76
C LEU A 34 7.51 -21.42 8.01
N GLU A 35 8.70 -21.10 7.47
CA GLU A 35 9.57 -22.07 6.80
C GLU A 35 9.95 -23.20 7.76
N ALA A 36 10.36 -22.84 8.97
CA ALA A 36 10.73 -23.82 10.00
C ALA A 36 9.53 -24.68 10.45
N ALA A 37 8.35 -24.08 10.61
CA ALA A 37 7.16 -24.78 11.09
C ALA A 37 6.53 -25.69 10.03
N THR A 38 6.55 -25.30 8.75
CA THR A 38 5.91 -26.07 7.67
C THR A 38 6.85 -27.01 6.94
N GLY A 39 8.15 -26.74 6.96
CA GLY A 39 9.15 -27.43 6.13
C GLY A 39 9.03 -27.10 4.63
N TRP A 40 8.21 -26.12 4.26
CA TRP A 40 8.05 -25.72 2.85
C TRP A 40 9.10 -24.68 2.46
N SER A 41 9.50 -24.73 1.17
CA SER A 41 10.45 -23.75 0.66
C SER A 41 9.89 -22.32 0.68
N LYS A 42 10.77 -21.32 0.78
CA LYS A 42 10.41 -19.91 0.67
C LYS A 42 9.65 -19.61 -0.60
N ALA A 43 10.01 -20.26 -1.72
CA ALA A 43 9.32 -20.12 -3.00
C ALA A 43 7.85 -20.59 -2.89
N THR A 44 7.62 -21.75 -2.28
CA THR A 44 6.25 -22.27 -2.06
C THR A 44 5.44 -21.33 -1.18
N LEU A 45 6.01 -20.85 -0.08
CA LEU A 45 5.34 -19.91 0.81
C LEU A 45 5.03 -18.57 0.10
N ALA A 46 5.96 -18.04 -0.68
CA ALA A 46 5.82 -16.76 -1.40
C ALA A 46 4.80 -16.80 -2.55
N MET A 47 4.43 -17.98 -3.06
CA MET A 47 3.34 -18.11 -4.03
C MET A 47 2.01 -17.60 -3.46
N GLY A 48 1.81 -17.70 -2.15
CA GLY A 48 0.61 -17.23 -1.47
C GLY A 48 0.35 -15.72 -1.67
N PRO A 49 1.25 -14.82 -1.18
CA PRO A 49 1.13 -13.40 -1.45
C PRO A 49 1.04 -13.05 -2.93
N THR A 50 1.74 -13.78 -3.81
CA THR A 50 1.67 -13.56 -5.27
C THR A 50 0.25 -13.75 -5.80
N ILE A 51 -0.40 -14.87 -5.45
CA ILE A 51 -1.81 -15.11 -5.82
C ILE A 51 -2.71 -14.02 -5.26
N SER A 52 -2.49 -13.62 -4.01
CA SER A 52 -3.26 -12.56 -3.36
C SER A 52 -3.18 -11.24 -4.15
N TYR A 53 -1.99 -10.81 -4.56
CA TYR A 53 -1.82 -9.58 -5.35
C TYR A 53 -2.43 -9.68 -6.75
N LEU A 54 -2.33 -10.83 -7.41
CA LEU A 54 -2.96 -11.03 -8.72
C LEU A 54 -4.48 -10.92 -8.61
N LEU A 55 -5.09 -11.58 -7.64
CA LEU A 55 -6.54 -11.47 -7.39
C LEU A 55 -6.96 -10.06 -6.99
N MET A 56 -6.18 -9.40 -6.14
CA MET A 56 -6.40 -8.00 -5.80
C MET A 56 -6.39 -7.12 -7.06
N ALA A 57 -5.40 -7.27 -7.95
CA ALA A 57 -5.33 -6.49 -9.19
C ALA A 57 -6.55 -6.72 -10.08
N MET A 58 -6.99 -7.97 -10.23
CA MET A 58 -8.16 -8.33 -11.04
C MET A 58 -9.47 -7.76 -10.47
N LEU A 59 -9.62 -7.75 -9.14
CA LEU A 59 -10.85 -7.37 -8.47
C LEU A 59 -10.94 -5.88 -8.10
N THR A 60 -9.82 -5.16 -8.06
CA THR A 60 -9.81 -3.73 -7.69
C THR A 60 -10.71 -2.86 -8.58
N PRO A 61 -10.86 -3.07 -9.90
CA PRO A 61 -11.83 -2.33 -10.69
C PRO A 61 -13.28 -2.56 -10.29
N LEU A 62 -13.61 -3.78 -9.84
CA LEU A 62 -14.95 -4.11 -9.33
C LEU A 62 -15.21 -3.45 -7.98
N THR A 63 -14.26 -3.54 -7.06
CA THR A 63 -14.39 -2.92 -5.73
C THR A 63 -14.46 -1.39 -5.84
N GLY A 64 -13.74 -0.78 -6.78
CA GLY A 64 -13.89 0.64 -7.10
C GLY A 64 -15.31 1.04 -7.50
N ARG A 65 -15.99 0.24 -8.34
CA ARG A 65 -17.40 0.45 -8.70
C ARG A 65 -18.33 0.31 -7.49
N LEU A 66 -18.03 -0.63 -6.57
CA LEU A 66 -18.79 -0.79 -5.33
C LEU A 66 -18.63 0.41 -4.40
N VAL A 67 -17.44 1.02 -4.34
CA VAL A 67 -17.24 2.30 -3.62
C VAL A 67 -18.09 3.40 -4.23
N ASP A 68 -18.15 3.52 -5.56
CA ASP A 68 -18.99 4.51 -6.25
C ASP A 68 -20.48 4.28 -5.98
N ARG A 69 -20.91 3.02 -5.78
CA ARG A 69 -22.27 2.69 -5.33
C ARG A 69 -22.53 2.96 -3.85
N GLY A 70 -21.52 3.43 -3.10
CA GLY A 70 -21.65 3.83 -1.70
C GLY A 70 -21.24 2.75 -0.69
N LEU A 71 -20.77 1.58 -1.15
CA LEU A 71 -20.41 0.44 -0.29
C LEU A 71 -18.99 0.53 0.29
N GLY A 72 -18.23 1.60 0.02
CA GLY A 72 -16.83 1.73 0.45
C GLY A 72 -16.63 1.60 1.97
N GLY A 73 -17.54 2.15 2.77
CA GLY A 73 -17.46 2.05 4.22
C GLY A 73 -17.72 0.63 4.76
N GLU A 74 -18.68 -0.10 4.15
CA GLU A 74 -18.97 -1.50 4.47
C GLU A 74 -17.78 -2.39 4.11
N MET A 75 -17.22 -2.18 2.93
CA MET A 75 -16.05 -2.94 2.47
C MET A 75 -14.86 -2.76 3.41
N LEU A 76 -14.55 -1.53 3.82
CA LEU A 76 -13.48 -1.24 4.78
C LEU A 76 -13.73 -1.88 6.15
N ALA A 77 -15.01 -1.98 6.58
CA ALA A 77 -15.37 -2.52 7.89
C ALA A 77 -15.40 -4.05 7.89
N PHE A 78 -15.94 -4.69 6.85
CA PHE A 78 -16.28 -6.11 6.91
C PHE A 78 -15.31 -7.01 6.13
N LEU A 79 -14.67 -6.56 5.04
CA LEU A 79 -13.72 -7.41 4.30
C LEU A 79 -12.44 -7.77 5.08
N PRO A 80 -11.95 -6.98 6.05
CA PRO A 80 -10.86 -7.44 6.91
C PRO A 80 -11.20 -8.70 7.73
N VAL A 81 -12.49 -8.99 7.99
CA VAL A 81 -12.90 -10.18 8.76
C VAL A 81 -12.53 -11.49 8.05
N PRO A 82 -13.00 -11.77 6.81
CA PRO A 82 -12.61 -12.99 6.10
C PRO A 82 -11.09 -13.06 5.85
N ALA A 83 -10.41 -11.92 5.65
CA ALA A 83 -8.95 -11.89 5.54
C ALA A 83 -8.29 -12.34 6.85
N ALA A 84 -8.72 -11.80 7.99
CA ALA A 84 -8.18 -12.17 9.31
C ALA A 84 -8.43 -13.64 9.63
N LEU A 85 -9.63 -14.15 9.35
CA LEU A 85 -9.94 -15.57 9.52
C LEU A 85 -9.06 -16.46 8.63
N ALA A 86 -8.85 -16.08 7.36
CA ALA A 86 -7.95 -16.80 6.47
C ALA A 86 -6.52 -16.81 7.02
N ILE A 87 -6.00 -15.68 7.50
CA ILE A 87 -4.65 -15.58 8.10
C ILE A 87 -4.53 -16.48 9.33
N ALA A 88 -5.52 -16.49 10.22
CA ALA A 88 -5.53 -17.39 11.38
C ALA A 88 -5.51 -18.85 10.96
N LEU A 89 -6.31 -19.23 9.95
CA LEU A 89 -6.40 -20.59 9.43
C LEU A 89 -5.13 -21.04 8.69
N MET A 90 -4.32 -20.11 8.16
CA MET A 90 -3.03 -20.43 7.54
C MET A 90 -2.08 -21.16 8.49
N GLY A 91 -2.15 -20.88 9.80
CA GLY A 91 -1.38 -21.59 10.81
C GLY A 91 -1.68 -23.07 10.93
N PHE A 92 -2.79 -23.53 10.36
CA PHE A 92 -3.26 -24.92 10.35
C PHE A 92 -3.27 -25.54 8.94
N ALA A 93 -2.68 -24.86 7.96
CA ALA A 93 -2.67 -25.34 6.58
C ALA A 93 -1.81 -26.61 6.46
N ALA A 94 -2.43 -27.76 6.21
CA ALA A 94 -1.78 -29.05 6.12
C ALA A 94 -1.06 -29.29 4.78
N SER A 95 -1.30 -28.45 3.77
CA SER A 95 -0.67 -28.57 2.46
C SER A 95 -0.54 -27.22 1.75
N PRO A 96 0.41 -27.09 0.77
CA PRO A 96 0.52 -25.89 -0.05
C PRO A 96 -0.78 -25.51 -0.77
N PHE A 97 -1.63 -26.48 -1.12
CA PHE A 97 -2.94 -26.19 -1.75
C PHE A 97 -3.83 -25.35 -0.84
N TRP A 98 -4.01 -25.75 0.43
CA TRP A 98 -4.81 -24.99 1.40
C TRP A 98 -4.19 -23.64 1.72
N TRP A 99 -2.86 -23.55 1.80
CA TRP A 99 -2.14 -22.29 1.93
C TRP A 99 -2.50 -21.32 0.81
N LEU A 100 -2.47 -21.78 -0.45
CA LEU A 100 -2.79 -20.94 -1.62
C LEU A 100 -4.28 -20.54 -1.65
N MET A 101 -5.20 -21.44 -1.26
CA MET A 101 -6.63 -21.13 -1.18
C MET A 101 -6.92 -20.05 -0.14
N LEU A 102 -6.28 -20.11 1.02
CA LEU A 102 -6.43 -19.08 2.05
C LEU A 102 -5.85 -17.74 1.59
N TRP A 103 -4.71 -17.74 0.91
CA TRP A 103 -4.16 -16.53 0.30
C TRP A 103 -5.04 -15.98 -0.83
N ALA A 104 -5.70 -16.82 -1.60
CA ALA A 104 -6.68 -16.39 -2.58
C ALA A 104 -7.84 -15.63 -1.90
N LEU A 105 -8.36 -16.15 -0.76
CA LEU A 105 -9.38 -15.46 0.02
C LEU A 105 -8.87 -14.10 0.56
N VAL A 106 -7.63 -14.06 1.06
CA VAL A 106 -6.99 -12.79 1.46
C VAL A 106 -6.93 -11.82 0.29
N GLY A 107 -6.56 -12.26 -0.92
CA GLY A 107 -6.51 -11.42 -2.12
C GLY A 107 -7.85 -10.82 -2.51
N VAL A 108 -8.93 -11.60 -2.43
CA VAL A 108 -10.30 -11.11 -2.64
C VAL A 108 -10.65 -10.01 -1.64
N ALA A 109 -10.34 -10.22 -0.36
CA ALA A 109 -10.60 -9.24 0.68
C ALA A 109 -9.73 -7.98 0.54
N GLN A 110 -8.44 -8.13 0.23
CA GLN A 110 -7.49 -7.02 0.01
C GLN A 110 -7.98 -6.05 -1.06
N ALA A 111 -8.57 -6.54 -2.14
CA ALA A 111 -9.10 -5.70 -3.21
C ALA A 111 -10.09 -4.64 -2.71
N GLY A 112 -10.78 -4.91 -1.60
CA GLY A 112 -11.82 -4.03 -1.08
C GLY A 112 -11.56 -3.43 0.30
N CYS A 113 -10.45 -3.72 0.97
CA CYS A 113 -10.22 -3.22 2.34
C CYS A 113 -8.92 -2.43 2.52
N LEU A 114 -8.09 -2.29 1.47
CA LEU A 114 -6.86 -1.54 1.52
C LEU A 114 -7.01 -0.09 1.00
N TYR A 115 -5.88 0.56 0.75
CA TYR A 115 -5.78 1.98 0.39
C TYR A 115 -6.66 2.37 -0.80
N GLU A 116 -6.81 1.52 -1.81
CA GLU A 116 -7.61 1.83 -3.00
C GLU A 116 -9.05 2.18 -2.59
N THR A 117 -9.66 1.32 -1.80
CA THR A 117 -11.01 1.51 -1.28
C THR A 117 -11.08 2.67 -0.27
N CYS A 118 -10.09 2.77 0.64
CA CYS A 118 -10.05 3.83 1.63
C CYS A 118 -9.95 5.21 0.97
N PHE A 119 -9.04 5.37 0.00
CA PHE A 119 -8.83 6.65 -0.68
C PHE A 119 -10.01 7.03 -1.57
N ALA A 120 -10.61 6.07 -2.26
CA ALA A 120 -11.84 6.29 -3.02
C ALA A 120 -12.99 6.74 -2.11
N PHE A 121 -13.15 6.09 -0.96
CA PHE A 121 -14.16 6.45 0.04
C PHE A 121 -13.91 7.85 0.62
N LEU A 122 -12.67 8.19 0.98
CA LEU A 122 -12.30 9.52 1.47
C LEU A 122 -12.51 10.60 0.40
N THR A 123 -12.10 10.33 -0.84
CA THR A 123 -12.27 11.28 -1.97
C THR A 123 -13.74 11.58 -2.23
N ARG A 124 -14.57 10.53 -2.22
CA ARG A 124 -16.02 10.67 -2.40
C ARG A 124 -16.68 11.48 -1.26
N ARG A 125 -16.21 11.30 -0.01
CA ARG A 125 -16.83 11.93 1.17
C ARG A 125 -16.29 13.30 1.49
N LEU A 126 -15.04 13.59 1.20
CA LEU A 126 -14.39 14.83 1.64
C LEU A 126 -14.04 15.79 0.50
N GLY A 127 -14.19 15.38 -0.76
CA GLY A 127 -13.94 16.26 -1.92
C GLY A 127 -12.57 16.94 -1.84
N ASN A 128 -12.54 18.26 -1.69
CA ASN A 128 -11.29 19.05 -1.58
C ASN A 128 -10.46 18.70 -0.33
N GLY A 129 -11.10 18.20 0.73
CA GLY A 129 -10.41 17.75 1.95
C GLY A 129 -9.76 16.37 1.85
N ALA A 130 -9.95 15.64 0.74
CA ALA A 130 -9.48 14.28 0.57
C ALA A 130 -7.95 14.17 0.67
N ARG A 131 -7.21 15.11 0.04
CA ARG A 131 -5.73 15.11 0.10
C ARG A 131 -5.23 15.08 1.55
N ALA A 132 -5.71 16.01 2.39
CA ALA A 132 -5.32 16.09 3.79
C ALA A 132 -5.71 14.84 4.58
N ALA A 133 -6.87 14.23 4.28
CA ALA A 133 -7.31 13.00 4.91
C ALA A 133 -6.44 11.80 4.49
N ILE A 134 -6.16 11.64 3.20
CA ILE A 134 -5.29 10.60 2.65
C ILE A 134 -3.88 10.71 3.25
N THR A 135 -3.32 11.93 3.33
CA THR A 135 -2.01 12.16 3.96
C THR A 135 -2.00 11.66 5.42
N ARG A 136 -3.03 11.98 6.20
CA ARG A 136 -3.13 11.53 7.61
C ARG A 136 -3.25 10.01 7.71
N VAL A 137 -4.07 9.39 6.88
CA VAL A 137 -4.21 7.93 6.85
C VAL A 137 -2.88 7.28 6.50
N THR A 138 -2.21 7.74 5.44
CA THR A 138 -0.95 7.14 4.99
C THR A 138 0.20 7.40 5.96
N LEU A 139 0.18 8.52 6.70
CA LEU A 139 1.17 8.81 7.73
C LEU A 139 1.08 7.79 8.87
N VAL A 140 -0.12 7.55 9.40
CA VAL A 140 -0.33 6.60 10.50
C VAL A 140 -0.15 5.17 10.02
N ALA A 141 -0.78 4.78 8.91
CA ALA A 141 -0.66 3.43 8.37
C ALA A 141 0.74 3.11 7.81
N GLY A 142 1.55 4.13 7.55
CA GLY A 142 2.97 3.97 7.23
C GLY A 142 3.78 3.29 8.34
N PHE A 143 3.31 3.32 9.58
CA PHE A 143 3.92 2.61 10.69
C PHE A 143 3.55 1.12 10.78
N ALA A 144 2.67 0.61 9.89
CA ALA A 144 2.26 -0.79 9.91
C ALA A 144 3.46 -1.76 9.86
N GLY A 145 4.41 -1.53 8.97
CA GLY A 145 5.64 -2.33 8.90
C GLY A 145 6.51 -2.21 10.16
N THR A 146 6.70 -0.98 10.66
CA THR A 146 7.47 -0.71 11.88
C THR A 146 6.87 -1.43 13.09
N LEU A 147 5.55 -1.55 13.15
CA LEU A 147 4.84 -2.31 14.19
C LEU A 147 4.96 -3.81 13.95
N SER A 148 4.78 -4.26 12.71
CA SER A 148 4.58 -5.69 12.40
C SER A 148 5.84 -6.52 12.58
N PHE A 149 7.02 -6.01 12.23
CA PHE A 149 8.26 -6.79 12.34
C PHE A 149 8.63 -7.14 13.79
N PRO A 150 8.72 -6.19 14.74
CA PRO A 150 8.97 -6.51 16.13
C PRO A 150 7.86 -7.37 16.75
N LEU A 151 6.61 -7.06 16.43
CA LEU A 151 5.45 -7.80 16.93
C LEU A 151 5.44 -9.24 16.41
N GLY A 152 5.70 -9.43 15.11
CA GLY A 152 5.77 -10.75 14.50
C GLY A 152 6.86 -11.60 15.13
N HIS A 153 8.05 -11.04 15.30
CA HIS A 153 9.14 -11.72 15.99
C HIS A 153 8.78 -12.11 17.44
N PHE A 154 8.21 -11.18 18.19
CA PHE A 154 7.78 -11.45 19.57
C PHE A 154 6.71 -12.56 19.65
N LEU A 155 5.68 -12.47 18.80
CA LEU A 155 4.60 -13.46 18.78
C LEU A 155 5.09 -14.84 18.30
N ALA A 156 5.97 -14.88 17.28
CA ALA A 156 6.53 -16.13 16.80
C ALA A 156 7.46 -16.78 17.84
N ALA A 157 8.26 -16.00 18.54
CA ALA A 157 9.12 -16.49 19.61
C ALA A 157 8.33 -17.03 20.82
N ALA A 158 7.20 -16.38 21.17
CA ALA A 158 6.38 -16.76 22.32
C ALA A 158 5.38 -17.89 22.01
N PHE A 159 4.78 -17.90 20.83
CA PHE A 159 3.62 -18.75 20.49
C PHE A 159 3.80 -19.53 19.17
N GLY A 160 4.99 -19.49 18.56
CA GLY A 160 5.25 -20.08 17.26
C GLY A 160 4.59 -19.34 16.09
N ALA A 161 4.83 -19.81 14.87
CA ALA A 161 4.32 -19.19 13.64
C ALA A 161 2.78 -19.12 13.63
N THR A 162 2.10 -20.19 14.04
CA THR A 162 0.64 -20.25 14.15
C THR A 162 0.10 -19.21 15.13
N GLY A 163 0.71 -19.09 16.32
CA GLY A 163 0.31 -18.10 17.32
C GLY A 163 0.52 -16.68 16.83
N ALA A 164 1.57 -16.42 16.05
CA ALA A 164 1.80 -15.11 15.44
C ALA A 164 0.69 -14.76 14.41
N LEU A 165 0.32 -15.68 13.53
CA LEU A 165 -0.78 -15.48 12.58
C LEU A 165 -2.11 -15.20 13.29
N ILE A 166 -2.42 -15.95 14.36
CA ILE A 166 -3.60 -15.69 15.20
C ILE A 166 -3.52 -14.31 15.86
N GLY A 167 -2.36 -13.92 16.39
CA GLY A 167 -2.15 -12.61 17.00
C GLY A 167 -2.42 -11.45 16.04
N PHE A 168 -1.89 -11.51 14.80
CA PHE A 168 -2.20 -10.53 13.77
C PHE A 168 -3.69 -10.51 13.40
N SER A 169 -4.32 -11.69 13.31
CA SER A 169 -5.76 -11.81 13.04
C SER A 169 -6.59 -11.19 14.15
N CYS A 170 -6.23 -11.40 15.41
CA CYS A 170 -6.88 -10.76 16.55
C CYS A 170 -6.77 -9.24 16.50
N LEU A 171 -5.60 -8.68 16.17
CA LEU A 171 -5.44 -7.24 15.99
C LEU A 171 -6.33 -6.69 14.87
N MET A 172 -6.43 -7.42 13.75
CA MET A 172 -7.33 -7.02 12.67
C MET A 172 -8.79 -7.02 13.13
N ILE A 173 -9.26 -8.07 13.81
CA ILE A 173 -10.66 -8.22 14.22
C ILE A 173 -11.01 -7.28 15.36
N PHE A 174 -10.21 -7.23 16.42
CA PHE A 174 -10.58 -6.51 17.64
C PHE A 174 -10.19 -5.03 17.65
N VAL A 175 -9.25 -4.61 16.79
CA VAL A 175 -8.84 -3.21 16.68
C VAL A 175 -9.16 -2.66 15.28
N GLY A 176 -8.74 -3.35 14.22
CA GLY A 176 -8.88 -2.87 12.84
C GLY A 176 -10.34 -2.75 12.40
N VAL A 177 -11.14 -3.80 12.59
CA VAL A 177 -12.56 -3.83 12.19
C VAL A 177 -13.39 -2.78 12.94
N PRO A 178 -13.36 -2.67 14.28
CA PRO A 178 -14.08 -1.63 15.00
C PRO A 178 -13.66 -0.22 14.61
N ALA A 179 -12.34 0.01 14.43
CA ALA A 179 -11.83 1.30 14.01
C ALA A 179 -12.34 1.70 12.62
N ASN A 180 -12.29 0.79 11.64
CA ASN A 180 -12.84 1.02 10.31
C ASN A 180 -14.36 1.25 10.34
N LEU A 181 -15.11 0.44 11.09
CA LEU A 181 -16.57 0.54 11.18
C LEU A 181 -17.00 1.88 11.79
N ILE A 182 -16.43 2.24 12.94
CA ILE A 182 -16.75 3.50 13.63
C ILE A 182 -16.29 4.69 12.77
N GLY A 183 -15.08 4.62 12.22
CA GLY A 183 -14.54 5.65 11.33
C GLY A 183 -15.40 5.89 10.10
N ALA A 184 -15.84 4.82 9.43
CA ALA A 184 -16.69 4.90 8.25
C ALA A 184 -18.08 5.46 8.58
N ARG A 185 -18.70 5.01 9.69
CA ARG A 185 -20.00 5.52 10.17
C ARG A 185 -19.92 7.01 10.54
N LEU A 186 -18.90 7.38 11.31
CA LEU A 186 -18.69 8.76 11.75
C LEU A 186 -18.44 9.70 10.56
N LEU A 187 -17.67 9.25 9.56
CA LEU A 187 -17.43 10.03 8.35
C LEU A 187 -18.71 10.20 7.54
N ARG A 188 -19.54 9.17 7.40
CA ARG A 188 -20.83 9.24 6.72
C ARG A 188 -21.79 10.23 7.38
N ALA A 189 -21.88 10.20 8.70
CA ALA A 189 -22.74 11.09 9.47
C ALA A 189 -22.33 12.57 9.39
N ASN A 190 -21.03 12.84 9.17
CA ASN A 190 -20.46 14.19 9.21
C ASN A 190 -19.93 14.69 7.86
N SER A 191 -20.29 14.05 6.76
CA SER A 191 -19.93 14.48 5.41
C SER A 191 -21.13 14.39 4.47
N VAL A 192 -21.33 15.47 3.71
CA VAL A 192 -22.24 15.44 2.57
C VAL A 192 -21.46 14.88 1.38
N ILE A 193 -22.09 14.01 0.58
CA ILE A 193 -21.46 13.48 -0.63
C ILE A 193 -21.17 14.68 -1.55
N ALA A 194 -19.90 14.91 -1.85
CA ALA A 194 -19.51 15.96 -2.78
C ALA A 194 -19.99 15.56 -4.18
N GLY A 195 -21.15 16.09 -4.60
CA GLY A 195 -21.69 15.83 -5.94
C GLY A 195 -23.11 15.25 -6.01
N GLY A 196 -23.92 15.36 -4.92
CA GLY A 196 -25.34 14.92 -4.95
C GLY A 196 -25.50 13.39 -4.77
N GLU A 197 -26.74 12.99 -4.53
CA GLU A 197 -27.15 11.60 -4.31
C GLU A 197 -26.66 10.67 -5.41
N ARG A 198 -26.20 9.48 -4.99
CA ARG A 198 -25.98 8.25 -5.77
C ARG A 198 -25.74 8.52 -7.27
N SER A 199 -24.63 9.14 -7.62
CA SER A 199 -24.16 8.97 -8.98
C SER A 199 -23.70 7.49 -9.07
N ALA A 200 -24.67 6.64 -9.36
CA ALA A 200 -24.35 5.34 -9.91
C ALA A 200 -23.32 5.61 -11.01
N ALA A 201 -22.15 4.98 -10.93
CA ALA A 201 -21.10 5.19 -11.92
C ALA A 201 -21.77 5.16 -13.30
N SER A 202 -21.92 6.32 -13.93
CA SER A 202 -22.62 6.42 -15.20
C SER A 202 -21.96 5.45 -16.15
N PRO A 203 -22.68 4.50 -16.77
CA PRO A 203 -22.09 3.55 -17.69
C PRO A 203 -21.25 4.32 -18.71
N GLY A 204 -19.95 4.06 -18.79
CA GLY A 204 -19.05 4.73 -19.72
C GLY A 204 -18.03 5.71 -19.10
N ARG A 205 -18.08 6.06 -17.81
CA ARG A 205 -17.06 6.95 -17.19
C ARG A 205 -15.64 6.39 -17.28
N VAL A 206 -15.47 5.09 -17.04
CA VAL A 206 -14.17 4.42 -17.22
C VAL A 206 -13.74 4.49 -18.69
N ARG A 207 -14.65 4.23 -19.64
CA ARG A 207 -14.37 4.35 -21.07
C ARG A 207 -13.96 5.77 -21.46
N GLN A 208 -14.63 6.78 -20.92
CA GLN A 208 -14.27 8.19 -21.14
C GLN A 208 -12.89 8.51 -20.57
N ALA A 209 -12.55 7.97 -19.38
CA ALA A 209 -11.22 8.13 -18.79
C ALA A 209 -10.14 7.47 -19.64
N LEU A 210 -10.36 6.23 -20.09
CA LEU A 210 -9.46 5.48 -20.97
C LEU A 210 -9.22 6.18 -22.32
N ALA A 211 -10.20 6.95 -22.82
CA ALA A 211 -10.05 7.73 -24.05
C ALA A 211 -9.19 9.00 -23.87
N ARG A 212 -8.90 9.41 -22.64
CA ARG A 212 -8.07 10.59 -22.36
C ARG A 212 -6.59 10.25 -22.37
N PRO A 213 -5.72 10.99 -23.10
CA PRO A 213 -4.26 10.80 -23.03
C PRO A 213 -3.70 10.89 -21.60
N ALA A 214 -4.32 11.74 -20.74
CA ALA A 214 -3.94 11.89 -19.35
C ALA A 214 -4.03 10.57 -18.55
N PHE A 215 -4.98 9.68 -18.88
CA PHE A 215 -5.07 8.36 -18.25
C PHE A 215 -3.80 7.54 -18.50
N TRP A 216 -3.38 7.44 -19.76
CA TRP A 216 -2.21 6.65 -20.15
C TRP A 216 -0.90 7.28 -19.64
N GLY A 217 -0.81 8.62 -19.66
CA GLY A 217 0.31 9.34 -19.06
C GLY A 217 0.45 9.04 -17.56
N LEU A 218 -0.65 9.10 -16.80
CA LEU A 218 -0.66 8.74 -15.39
C LEU A 218 -0.33 7.25 -15.17
N ALA A 219 -0.93 6.35 -15.96
CA ALA A 219 -0.66 4.92 -15.86
C ALA A 219 0.81 4.61 -16.10
N THR A 220 1.44 5.27 -17.08
CA THR A 220 2.87 5.11 -17.38
C THR A 220 3.73 5.64 -16.23
N ILE A 221 3.48 6.86 -15.75
CA ILE A 221 4.25 7.46 -14.65
C ILE A 221 4.15 6.59 -13.39
N LEU A 222 2.94 6.17 -13.02
CA LEU A 222 2.71 5.33 -11.85
C LEU A 222 3.35 3.95 -12.05
N GLY A 223 3.15 3.33 -13.20
CA GLY A 223 3.76 2.03 -13.54
C GLY A 223 5.28 2.07 -13.42
N LEU A 224 5.94 3.02 -14.08
CA LEU A 224 7.41 3.16 -14.01
C LEU A 224 7.90 3.48 -12.59
N THR A 225 7.19 4.32 -11.85
CA THR A 225 7.53 4.65 -10.46
C THR A 225 7.49 3.41 -9.57
N TYR A 226 6.45 2.60 -9.66
CA TYR A 226 6.30 1.40 -8.83
C TYR A 226 7.14 0.23 -9.32
N LEU A 227 7.45 0.14 -10.64
CA LEU A 227 8.44 -0.79 -11.17
C LEU A 227 9.83 -0.49 -10.61
N ASN A 228 10.28 0.77 -10.70
CA ASN A 228 11.54 1.23 -10.11
C ASN A 228 11.62 0.88 -8.62
N HIS A 229 10.55 1.17 -7.88
CA HIS A 229 10.50 0.85 -6.46
C HIS A 229 10.55 -0.66 -6.20
N GLY A 230 9.82 -1.45 -6.98
CA GLY A 230 9.79 -2.92 -6.87
C GLY A 230 11.17 -3.53 -7.12
N ILE A 231 11.88 -3.08 -8.17
CA ILE A 231 13.25 -3.51 -8.46
C ILE A 231 14.18 -3.17 -7.28
N LEU A 232 14.17 -1.90 -6.87
CA LEU A 232 15.07 -1.43 -5.82
C LEU A 232 14.83 -2.16 -4.50
N ILE A 233 13.59 -2.32 -4.06
CA ILE A 233 13.27 -2.99 -2.79
C ILE A 233 13.66 -4.47 -2.82
N THR A 234 13.45 -5.15 -3.96
CA THR A 234 13.80 -6.57 -4.09
C THR A 234 15.30 -6.79 -4.00
N TYR A 235 16.08 -5.93 -4.64
CA TYR A 235 17.53 -6.09 -4.78
C TYR A 235 18.34 -5.07 -3.98
N VAL A 236 17.75 -4.42 -3.00
CA VAL A 236 18.39 -3.31 -2.25
C VAL A 236 19.72 -3.73 -1.61
N ILE A 237 19.77 -4.92 -1.07
CA ILE A 237 20.99 -5.46 -0.42
C ILE A 237 22.08 -5.68 -1.44
N GLU A 238 21.76 -6.36 -2.55
CA GLU A 238 22.69 -6.64 -3.64
C GLU A 238 23.18 -5.37 -4.31
N LEU A 239 22.25 -4.45 -4.61
CA LEU A 239 22.56 -3.17 -5.23
C LEU A 239 23.51 -2.31 -4.37
N PHE A 240 23.27 -2.28 -3.05
CA PHE A 240 24.12 -1.50 -2.16
C PHE A 240 25.49 -2.19 -1.92
N ARG A 241 25.52 -3.52 -1.83
CA ARG A 241 26.77 -4.29 -1.75
C ARG A 241 27.64 -4.15 -3.00
N SER A 242 27.04 -4.19 -4.18
CA SER A 242 27.75 -4.02 -5.46
C SER A 242 28.43 -2.65 -5.61
N ARG A 243 28.05 -1.68 -4.76
CA ARG A 243 28.67 -0.34 -4.68
C ARG A 243 29.80 -0.27 -3.63
N GLY A 244 30.25 -1.39 -3.10
CA GLY A 244 31.36 -1.43 -2.12
C GLY A 244 30.96 -1.04 -0.69
N ALA A 245 29.67 -0.95 -0.37
CA ALA A 245 29.22 -0.64 0.97
C ALA A 245 29.39 -1.83 1.92
N SER A 246 29.81 -1.56 3.16
CA SER A 246 29.91 -2.59 4.19
C SER A 246 28.54 -3.15 4.59
N THR A 247 28.49 -4.38 5.10
CA THR A 247 27.24 -5.05 5.50
C THR A 247 26.42 -4.19 6.48
N GLY A 248 27.05 -3.54 7.44
CA GLY A 248 26.38 -2.64 8.39
C GLY A 248 25.74 -1.42 7.70
N MET A 249 26.47 -0.78 6.78
CA MET A 249 25.95 0.35 5.99
C MET A 249 24.78 -0.08 5.13
N VAL A 250 24.87 -1.21 4.44
CA VAL A 250 23.82 -1.80 3.59
C VAL A 250 22.54 -2.01 4.39
N THR A 251 22.66 -2.69 5.53
CA THR A 251 21.51 -2.97 6.41
C THR A 251 20.85 -1.70 6.90
N LEU A 252 21.65 -0.74 7.38
CA LEU A 252 21.13 0.52 7.90
C LEU A 252 20.47 1.38 6.81
N ALA A 253 21.10 1.48 5.63
CA ALA A 253 20.55 2.22 4.50
C ALA A 253 19.24 1.59 4.00
N ALA A 254 19.18 0.26 3.84
CA ALA A 254 17.95 -0.43 3.46
C ALA A 254 16.84 -0.22 4.49
N ALA A 255 17.15 -0.35 5.79
CA ALA A 255 16.20 -0.11 6.87
C ALA A 255 15.68 1.33 6.93
N SER A 256 16.47 2.31 6.47
CA SER A 256 16.08 3.73 6.48
C SER A 256 15.03 4.10 5.42
N ILE A 257 14.82 3.28 4.38
CA ILE A 257 13.85 3.57 3.31
C ILE A 257 12.44 3.78 3.88
N GLY A 258 12.00 2.90 4.79
CA GLY A 258 10.68 3.01 5.43
C GLY A 258 10.49 4.31 6.24
N PRO A 259 11.35 4.61 7.22
CA PRO A 259 11.36 5.89 7.90
C PRO A 259 11.38 7.10 6.96
N CYS A 260 12.19 7.08 5.89
CA CYS A 260 12.22 8.16 4.91
C CYS A 260 10.91 8.31 4.13
N GLN A 261 10.15 7.22 3.88
CA GLN A 261 8.79 7.33 3.33
C GLN A 261 7.86 8.09 4.28
N VAL A 262 7.93 7.82 5.58
CA VAL A 262 7.12 8.52 6.59
C VAL A 262 7.53 9.99 6.67
N LEU A 263 8.84 10.28 6.68
CA LEU A 263 9.36 11.66 6.70
C LEU A 263 8.93 12.44 5.44
N GLY A 264 8.97 11.84 4.25
CA GLY A 264 8.48 12.46 3.02
C GLY A 264 6.99 12.83 3.09
N ARG A 265 6.15 11.93 3.62
CA ARG A 265 4.72 12.20 3.86
C ARG A 265 4.51 13.30 4.89
N PHE A 266 5.29 13.27 5.97
CA PHE A 266 5.23 14.29 7.01
C PHE A 266 5.65 15.67 6.48
N ALA A 267 6.75 15.75 5.74
CA ALA A 267 7.20 16.98 5.11
C ALA A 267 6.15 17.57 4.16
N LEU A 268 5.48 16.73 3.36
CA LEU A 268 4.37 17.15 2.50
C LEU A 268 3.19 17.69 3.34
N MET A 269 2.86 17.03 4.44
CA MET A 269 1.77 17.46 5.34
C MET A 269 2.06 18.82 5.99
N MET A 270 3.27 19.02 6.47
CA MET A 270 3.69 20.29 7.11
C MET A 270 3.69 21.47 6.14
N ASN A 271 3.89 21.19 4.86
CA ASN A 271 3.97 22.20 3.81
C ASN A 271 2.74 22.20 2.87
N GLU A 272 1.63 21.55 3.26
CA GLU A 272 0.44 21.37 2.42
C GLU A 272 -0.11 22.69 1.85
N ALA A 273 -0.03 23.79 2.63
CA ALA A 273 -0.50 25.10 2.21
C ALA A 273 0.40 25.77 1.16
N ARG A 274 1.70 25.41 1.11
CA ARG A 274 2.70 26.04 0.23
C ARG A 274 3.04 25.18 -0.98
N VAL A 275 2.93 23.86 -0.86
CA VAL A 275 3.30 22.90 -1.89
C VAL A 275 2.05 22.43 -2.64
N GLY A 276 1.83 23.01 -3.83
CA GLY A 276 0.76 22.57 -4.74
C GLY A 276 1.01 21.14 -5.28
N ASN A 277 -0.03 20.52 -5.86
CA ASN A 277 0.04 19.16 -6.37
C ASN A 277 1.14 18.95 -7.42
N ARG A 278 1.32 19.92 -8.32
CA ARG A 278 2.38 19.89 -9.36
C ARG A 278 3.77 19.86 -8.75
N LEU A 279 4.04 20.76 -7.81
CA LEU A 279 5.36 20.85 -7.15
C LEU A 279 5.64 19.56 -6.34
N ALA A 280 4.65 19.03 -5.63
CA ALA A 280 4.77 17.75 -4.91
C ALA A 280 5.11 16.59 -5.85
N THR A 281 4.44 16.52 -7.01
CA THR A 281 4.66 15.47 -8.01
C THR A 281 6.04 15.59 -8.66
N TYR A 282 6.42 16.80 -9.10
CA TYR A 282 7.75 17.02 -9.67
C TYR A 282 8.87 16.78 -8.65
N GLY A 283 8.68 17.21 -7.41
CA GLY A 283 9.63 16.94 -6.32
C GLY A 283 9.79 15.45 -6.04
N CYS A 284 8.70 14.67 -6.09
CA CYS A 284 8.75 13.22 -5.99
C CYS A 284 9.56 12.60 -7.12
N LEU A 285 9.26 12.94 -8.38
CA LEU A 285 9.98 12.40 -9.55
C LEU A 285 11.45 12.80 -9.54
N ALA A 286 11.76 14.07 -9.23
CA ALA A 286 13.13 14.54 -9.06
C ALA A 286 13.86 13.80 -7.93
N GLY A 287 13.18 13.52 -6.81
CA GLY A 287 13.70 12.69 -5.73
C GLY A 287 14.07 11.28 -6.17
N LEU A 288 13.20 10.63 -6.96
CA LEU A 288 13.49 9.30 -7.52
C LEU A 288 14.67 9.32 -8.51
N MET A 289 14.78 10.37 -9.32
CA MET A 289 15.95 10.56 -10.19
C MET A 289 17.23 10.80 -9.36
N ALA A 290 17.15 11.61 -8.30
CA ALA A 290 18.26 11.81 -7.38
C ALA A 290 18.67 10.51 -6.66
N ALA A 291 17.72 9.62 -6.35
CA ALA A 291 18.03 8.31 -5.79
C ALA A 291 18.82 7.44 -6.77
N ALA A 292 18.43 7.43 -8.05
CA ALA A 292 19.17 6.70 -9.09
C ALA A 292 20.59 7.26 -9.28
N LEU A 293 20.73 8.61 -9.31
CA LEU A 293 22.02 9.27 -9.39
C LEU A 293 22.88 8.98 -8.16
N ALA A 294 22.31 9.01 -6.95
CA ALA A 294 23.01 8.67 -5.72
C ALA A 294 23.49 7.22 -5.72
N LEU A 295 22.69 6.28 -6.24
CA LEU A 295 23.09 4.88 -6.40
C LEU A 295 24.27 4.75 -7.40
N TRP A 296 24.27 5.53 -8.47
CA TRP A 296 25.38 5.55 -9.42
C TRP A 296 26.65 6.12 -8.77
N LEU A 297 26.54 7.25 -8.05
CA LEU A 297 27.64 7.89 -7.31
C LEU A 297 28.19 7.00 -6.20
N ALA A 298 27.38 6.12 -5.63
CA ALA A 298 27.79 5.17 -4.60
C ALA A 298 28.91 4.22 -5.09
N GLY A 299 29.10 4.06 -6.40
CA GLY A 299 30.25 3.34 -6.97
C GLY A 299 31.61 4.02 -6.68
N VAL A 300 31.62 5.33 -6.41
CA VAL A 300 32.83 6.10 -6.03
C VAL A 300 32.82 6.39 -4.53
N ALA A 301 31.65 6.68 -3.96
CA ALA A 301 31.47 7.01 -2.55
C ALA A 301 30.33 6.16 -1.95
N PRO A 302 30.65 4.97 -1.35
CA PRO A 302 29.62 4.03 -0.86
C PRO A 302 28.60 4.64 0.11
N VAL A 303 28.96 5.70 0.84
CA VAL A 303 28.04 6.41 1.74
C VAL A 303 26.83 7.02 0.99
N ALA A 304 26.91 7.23 -0.31
CA ALA A 304 25.80 7.76 -1.11
C ALA A 304 24.57 6.81 -1.18
N ILE A 305 24.70 5.54 -0.76
CA ILE A 305 23.54 4.64 -0.59
C ILE A 305 22.51 5.19 0.39
N PHE A 306 22.91 5.95 1.42
CA PHE A 306 21.99 6.60 2.34
C PHE A 306 21.17 7.70 1.67
N LEU A 307 21.79 8.47 0.78
CA LEU A 307 21.07 9.45 -0.02
C LEU A 307 20.11 8.77 -1.00
N CYS A 308 20.53 7.67 -1.63
CA CYS A 308 19.66 6.85 -2.45
C CYS A 308 18.42 6.38 -1.65
N ALA A 309 18.64 5.80 -0.46
CA ALA A 309 17.58 5.30 0.40
C ALA A 309 16.62 6.43 0.86
N ALA A 310 17.16 7.58 1.22
CA ALA A 310 16.39 8.73 1.67
C ALA A 310 15.53 9.32 0.53
N CYS A 311 16.12 9.56 -0.64
CA CYS A 311 15.42 10.11 -1.80
C CYS A 311 14.36 9.12 -2.34
N GLN A 312 14.68 7.82 -2.43
CA GLN A 312 13.75 6.79 -2.84
C GLN A 312 12.59 6.67 -1.87
N GLY A 313 12.88 6.61 -0.57
CA GLY A 313 11.88 6.53 0.47
C GLY A 313 10.94 7.74 0.43
N ALA A 314 11.48 8.95 0.51
CA ALA A 314 10.68 10.18 0.49
C ALA A 314 9.84 10.30 -0.80
N GLY A 315 10.41 10.01 -1.96
CA GLY A 315 9.73 10.05 -3.25
C GLY A 315 8.51 9.12 -3.30
N ILE A 316 8.68 7.84 -2.94
CA ILE A 316 7.56 6.88 -2.91
C ILE A 316 6.54 7.25 -1.83
N GLY A 317 7.00 7.75 -0.68
CA GLY A 317 6.13 8.25 0.36
C GLY A 317 5.18 9.34 -0.14
N ILE A 318 5.69 10.33 -0.84
CA ILE A 318 4.92 11.42 -1.46
C ILE A 318 4.03 10.90 -2.59
N MET A 319 4.54 10.03 -3.48
CA MET A 319 3.77 9.49 -4.60
C MET A 319 2.54 8.70 -4.13
N SER A 320 2.63 8.00 -3.01
CA SER A 320 1.49 7.27 -2.44
C SER A 320 0.30 8.17 -2.08
N ILE A 321 0.56 9.44 -1.75
CA ILE A 321 -0.47 10.47 -1.50
C ILE A 321 -0.90 11.11 -2.82
N MET A 322 0.06 11.40 -3.69
CA MET A 322 -0.21 12.12 -4.94
C MET A 322 -1.00 11.29 -5.94
N ARG A 323 -0.85 9.96 -5.95
CA ARG A 323 -1.56 9.06 -6.87
C ARG A 323 -3.08 9.31 -6.91
N PRO A 324 -3.83 9.17 -5.80
CA PRO A 324 -5.27 9.43 -5.82
C PRO A 324 -5.62 10.90 -6.10
N VAL A 325 -4.76 11.83 -5.69
CA VAL A 325 -4.96 13.26 -5.94
C VAL A 325 -4.85 13.57 -7.43
N LEU A 326 -3.84 13.06 -8.12
CA LEU A 326 -3.64 13.23 -9.56
C LEU A 326 -4.76 12.58 -10.37
N ILE A 327 -5.22 11.40 -9.97
CA ILE A 327 -6.36 10.74 -10.62
C ILE A 327 -7.61 11.62 -10.51
N ALA A 328 -7.91 12.15 -9.32
CA ALA A 328 -9.07 13.03 -9.11
C ALA A 328 -8.97 14.35 -9.87
N GLU A 329 -7.77 14.93 -9.98
CA GLU A 329 -7.52 16.21 -10.64
C GLU A 329 -7.63 16.10 -12.16
N HIS A 330 -7.04 15.05 -12.77
CA HIS A 330 -6.94 14.93 -14.22
C HIS A 330 -8.08 14.13 -14.86
N LEU A 331 -8.66 13.17 -14.14
CA LEU A 331 -9.68 12.28 -14.66
C LEU A 331 -11.07 12.55 -14.09
N GLY A 332 -11.16 13.39 -13.03
CA GLY A 332 -12.40 13.79 -12.41
C GLY A 332 -12.74 12.96 -11.17
N ARG A 333 -13.76 13.43 -10.44
CA ARG A 333 -14.21 12.82 -9.18
C ARG A 333 -15.44 11.93 -9.35
N GLU A 334 -16.19 12.10 -10.45
CA GLU A 334 -17.33 11.25 -10.77
C GLU A 334 -16.85 9.88 -11.24
N GLY A 335 -17.34 8.80 -10.62
CA GLY A 335 -16.86 7.44 -10.87
C GLY A 335 -15.41 7.23 -10.46
N PHE A 336 -14.90 8.01 -9.50
CA PHE A 336 -13.52 7.99 -9.05
C PHE A 336 -13.08 6.59 -8.61
N GLY A 337 -13.93 5.86 -7.89
CA GLY A 337 -13.62 4.51 -7.43
C GLY A 337 -13.33 3.56 -8.59
N ALA A 338 -14.20 3.57 -9.61
CA ALA A 338 -14.02 2.73 -10.80
C ALA A 338 -12.78 3.13 -11.61
N ILE A 339 -12.56 4.44 -11.80
CA ILE A 339 -11.39 4.96 -12.54
C ILE A 339 -10.10 4.65 -11.78
N SER A 340 -10.07 4.91 -10.47
CA SER A 340 -8.91 4.62 -9.61
C SER A 340 -8.61 3.13 -9.53
N GLY A 341 -9.67 2.30 -9.50
CA GLY A 341 -9.53 0.84 -9.51
C GLY A 341 -8.87 0.31 -10.81
N VAL A 342 -9.27 0.84 -11.96
CA VAL A 342 -8.61 0.48 -13.23
C VAL A 342 -7.18 1.05 -13.30
N MET A 343 -6.97 2.26 -12.83
CA MET A 343 -5.64 2.88 -12.75
C MET A 343 -4.69 2.10 -11.85
N ALA A 344 -5.18 1.47 -10.78
CA ALA A 344 -4.38 0.70 -9.84
C ALA A 344 -3.74 -0.55 -10.47
N ILE A 345 -4.29 -1.05 -11.55
CA ILE A 345 -3.73 -2.22 -12.28
C ILE A 345 -2.29 -1.95 -12.69
N SER A 346 -2.00 -0.76 -13.24
CA SER A 346 -0.65 -0.41 -13.72
C SER A 346 0.42 -0.51 -12.62
N PRO A 347 0.32 0.19 -11.47
CA PRO A 347 1.33 0.09 -10.43
C PRO A 347 1.38 -1.27 -9.73
N ILE A 348 0.25 -2.00 -9.65
CA ILE A 348 0.23 -3.35 -9.05
C ILE A 348 1.00 -4.34 -9.94
N LEU A 349 0.71 -4.37 -11.25
CA LEU A 349 1.41 -5.23 -12.19
C LEU A 349 2.89 -4.84 -12.32
N ALA A 350 3.20 -3.54 -12.31
CA ALA A 350 4.57 -3.04 -12.32
C ALA A 350 5.36 -3.49 -11.08
N SER A 351 4.76 -3.44 -9.89
CA SER A 351 5.37 -3.95 -8.66
C SER A 351 5.58 -5.46 -8.70
N ALA A 352 4.60 -6.21 -9.23
CA ALA A 352 4.71 -7.65 -9.38
C ALA A 352 5.80 -8.06 -10.40
N ALA A 353 6.02 -7.25 -11.44
CA ALA A 353 7.07 -7.46 -12.45
C ALA A 353 8.48 -7.06 -11.95
N GLY A 354 8.56 -6.25 -10.88
CA GLY A 354 9.83 -5.71 -10.37
C GLY A 354 10.93 -6.75 -10.14
N PRO A 355 10.67 -7.85 -9.41
CA PRO A 355 11.66 -8.91 -9.19
C PRO A 355 12.21 -9.53 -10.47
N LEU A 356 11.33 -9.85 -11.44
CA LEU A 356 11.74 -10.43 -12.72
C LEU A 356 12.54 -9.44 -13.57
N ALA A 357 12.06 -8.19 -13.66
CA ALA A 357 12.75 -7.13 -14.38
C ALA A 357 14.12 -6.84 -13.77
N GLY A 358 14.21 -6.84 -12.45
CA GLY A 358 15.48 -6.65 -11.72
C GLY A 358 16.47 -7.80 -11.96
N ALA A 359 16.00 -9.06 -11.92
CA ALA A 359 16.84 -10.21 -12.22
C ALA A 359 17.44 -10.11 -13.63
N TRP A 360 16.60 -9.80 -14.62
CA TRP A 360 17.06 -9.62 -16.01
C TRP A 360 18.06 -8.47 -16.17
N LEU A 361 17.82 -7.33 -15.52
CA LEU A 361 18.72 -6.15 -15.59
C LEU A 361 20.04 -6.39 -14.87
N LEU A 362 20.08 -7.20 -13.84
CA LEU A 362 21.29 -7.50 -13.06
C LEU A 362 22.04 -8.71 -13.61
N GLY A 363 21.53 -9.38 -14.64
CA GLY A 363 22.16 -10.55 -15.24
C GLY A 363 22.12 -11.79 -14.34
N ALA A 364 21.14 -11.84 -13.45
CA ALA A 364 20.93 -12.93 -12.49
C ALA A 364 20.01 -14.02 -13.08
#